data_a25ef9d42f2ef20c87dc3071434ace8f
#
_entry.id   a25ef9d42f2ef20c87dc3071434ace8f
#
_cell.length_a   1.000
_cell.length_b   1.000
_cell.length_c   1.000
_cell.angle_alpha   90.00
_cell.angle_beta   90.00
_cell.angle_gamma   90.00
#
_symmetry.space_group_name_H-M   'P 1'
#
loop_
_entity.id
_entity.type
_entity.pdbx_description
1 polymer ?
#
loop_
_entity_poly.entity_id
_entity_poly.type
_entity_poly.pdbx_seq_one_letter_code
_entity_poly.pdbx_strand_id
1 'polypeptide(L)'
;MALCLGRGILVAPEVTNAHLLVNFLNGMGVPLQRYLCDLDVTGNLSAGRDVEQLLPDRYELDQRVIRFVSIEQANLNAWRVRLCEVFDNGAPGFIDVYEFEALDPDHPFGTEWTFDSVDGALRFARDVLRTSQGRYVNQGLIQDEYKDRYHPEW
;
A
#
# COMPACT_ATOMS: atom_id res chain seq x y z
N MET A 1 -7.83 -4.16 -65.59
CA MET A 1 -7.80 -5.22 -64.58
C MET A 1 -7.36 -4.60 -63.30
N ALA A 2 -8.28 -4.32 -62.42
CA ALA A 2 -8.00 -3.75 -61.05
C ALA A 2 -8.60 -4.68 -60.01
N LEU A 3 -7.78 -5.30 -59.20
CA LEU A 3 -8.16 -6.11 -58.06
C LEU A 3 -8.45 -5.21 -56.86
N CYS A 4 -9.68 -5.22 -56.39
CA CYS A 4 -10.08 -4.65 -55.09
C CYS A 4 -9.67 -5.59 -53.98
N LEU A 5 -8.71 -5.15 -53.12
CA LEU A 5 -8.40 -5.78 -51.88
C LEU A 5 -9.35 -5.23 -50.81
N GLY A 6 -10.20 -6.10 -50.29
CA GLY A 6 -11.12 -5.81 -49.17
C GLY A 6 -10.34 -5.58 -47.87
N ARG A 7 -10.60 -4.43 -47.23
CA ARG A 7 -10.17 -4.15 -45.85
C ARG A 7 -11.12 -4.89 -44.89
N GLY A 8 -10.63 -5.95 -44.30
CA GLY A 8 -11.26 -6.55 -43.12
C GLY A 8 -11.11 -5.65 -41.91
N ILE A 9 -12.23 -5.14 -41.43
CA ILE A 9 -12.27 -4.43 -40.12
C ILE A 9 -12.21 -5.51 -39.03
N LEU A 10 -11.08 -5.55 -38.33
CA LEU A 10 -10.96 -6.30 -37.08
C LEU A 10 -11.78 -5.56 -36.02
N VAL A 11 -12.95 -6.05 -35.71
CA VAL A 11 -13.74 -5.64 -34.55
C VAL A 11 -13.07 -6.28 -33.34
N ALA A 12 -12.47 -5.46 -32.49
CA ALA A 12 -11.98 -5.91 -31.19
C ALA A 12 -13.19 -6.34 -30.33
N PRO A 13 -13.13 -7.47 -29.61
CA PRO A 13 -14.21 -7.86 -28.71
C PRO A 13 -14.25 -6.87 -27.53
N GLU A 14 -15.41 -6.28 -27.30
CA GLU A 14 -15.68 -5.50 -26.08
C GLU A 14 -15.50 -6.43 -24.86
N VAL A 15 -14.52 -6.15 -24.04
CA VAL A 15 -14.29 -6.86 -22.78
C VAL A 15 -15.21 -6.30 -21.71
N THR A 16 -16.44 -6.78 -21.70
CA THR A 16 -17.44 -6.48 -20.67
C THR A 16 -17.39 -7.56 -19.58
N ASN A 17 -16.27 -7.75 -18.92
CA ASN A 17 -16.33 -8.44 -17.62
C ASN A 17 -14.99 -8.37 -16.84
N ALA A 18 -14.82 -7.34 -16.04
CA ALA A 18 -13.66 -7.21 -15.15
C ALA A 18 -13.50 -8.42 -14.21
N HIS A 19 -14.60 -9.07 -13.84
CA HIS A 19 -14.60 -10.26 -13.00
C HIS A 19 -14.01 -11.51 -13.69
N LEU A 20 -14.21 -11.66 -15.00
CA LEU A 20 -13.61 -12.77 -15.76
C LEU A 20 -12.10 -12.57 -15.95
N LEU A 21 -11.67 -11.33 -16.11
CA LEU A 21 -10.24 -11.01 -16.24
C LEU A 21 -9.49 -11.31 -14.94
N VAL A 22 -10.04 -10.96 -13.78
CA VAL A 22 -9.47 -11.27 -12.47
C VAL A 22 -9.35 -12.76 -12.24
N ASN A 23 -10.38 -13.55 -12.58
CA ASN A 23 -10.35 -15.01 -12.46
C ASN A 23 -9.36 -15.67 -13.43
N PHE A 24 -9.20 -15.11 -14.63
CA PHE A 24 -8.25 -15.60 -15.62
C PHE A 24 -6.78 -15.34 -15.17
N LEU A 25 -6.52 -14.17 -14.63
CA LEU A 25 -5.18 -13.81 -14.10
C LEU A 25 -4.80 -14.64 -12.86
N ASN A 26 -5.76 -14.94 -11.97
CA ASN A 26 -5.54 -15.81 -10.83
C ASN A 26 -5.18 -17.24 -11.26
N GLY A 27 -5.73 -17.74 -12.36
CA GLY A 27 -5.42 -19.06 -12.93
C GLY A 27 -4.03 -19.15 -13.57
N MET A 28 -3.42 -18.01 -13.94
CA MET A 28 -2.09 -17.94 -14.57
C MET A 28 -0.94 -17.71 -13.59
N GLY A 29 -1.21 -17.64 -12.27
CA GLY A 29 -0.17 -17.41 -11.26
C GLY A 29 0.48 -16.02 -11.36
N VAL A 30 -0.17 -15.05 -12.00
CA VAL A 30 0.27 -13.65 -11.99
C VAL A 30 0.07 -13.13 -10.57
N PRO A 31 1.13 -12.75 -9.83
CA PRO A 31 0.95 -12.22 -8.49
C PRO A 31 0.06 -10.98 -8.58
N LEU A 32 -1.04 -10.96 -7.81
CA LEU A 32 -1.83 -9.76 -7.64
C LEU A 32 -0.86 -8.63 -7.26
N GLN A 33 -0.87 -7.54 -8.03
CA GLN A 33 0.02 -6.43 -7.78
C GLN A 33 -0.34 -5.81 -6.42
N ARG A 34 0.42 -6.16 -5.38
CA ARG A 34 0.21 -5.65 -4.01
C ARG A 34 0.44 -4.14 -3.95
N TYR A 35 1.44 -3.68 -4.67
CA TYR A 35 1.88 -2.29 -4.61
C TYR A 35 1.09 -1.40 -5.57
N LEU A 36 0.70 -0.24 -5.04
CA LEU A 36 -0.04 0.78 -5.77
C LEU A 36 0.92 1.63 -6.64
N CYS A 37 0.49 1.99 -7.84
CA CYS A 37 1.16 3.04 -8.59
C CYS A 37 0.77 4.43 -8.03
N ASP A 38 1.49 5.48 -8.40
CA ASP A 38 1.26 6.83 -7.87
C ASP A 38 -0.16 7.35 -8.13
N LEU A 39 -0.74 7.02 -9.30
CA LEU A 39 -2.12 7.40 -9.63
C LEU A 39 -3.12 6.67 -8.73
N ASP A 40 -2.88 5.39 -8.42
CA ASP A 40 -3.73 4.62 -7.52
C ASP A 40 -3.64 5.15 -6.08
N VAL A 41 -2.44 5.52 -5.61
CA VAL A 41 -2.24 6.14 -4.29
C VAL A 41 -3.06 7.42 -4.18
N THR A 42 -2.89 8.34 -5.12
CA THR A 42 -3.63 9.62 -5.14
C THR A 42 -5.13 9.39 -5.27
N GLY A 43 -5.55 8.47 -6.15
CA GLY A 43 -6.95 8.12 -6.35
C GLY A 43 -7.59 7.50 -5.10
N ASN A 44 -6.88 6.61 -4.40
CA ASN A 44 -7.35 6.01 -3.16
C ASN A 44 -7.54 7.06 -2.07
N LEU A 45 -6.53 7.89 -1.83
CA LEU A 45 -6.59 8.96 -0.83
C LEU A 45 -7.70 9.97 -1.12
N SER A 46 -7.90 10.33 -2.38
CA SER A 46 -8.99 11.24 -2.80
C SER A 46 -10.38 10.60 -2.64
N ALA A 47 -10.45 9.27 -2.68
CA ALA A 47 -11.69 8.51 -2.44
C ALA A 47 -11.90 8.12 -0.97
N GLY A 48 -11.08 8.63 -0.04
CA GLY A 48 -11.14 8.33 1.40
C GLY A 48 -10.72 6.91 1.75
N ARG A 49 -9.85 6.31 0.93
CA ARG A 49 -9.24 4.99 1.19
C ARG A 49 -7.81 5.18 1.64
N ASP A 50 -7.46 4.55 2.75
CA ASP A 50 -6.15 4.69 3.36
C ASP A 50 -5.10 3.87 2.61
N VAL A 51 -3.88 4.39 2.61
CA VAL A 51 -2.72 3.70 2.05
C VAL A 51 -1.61 3.62 3.08
N GLU A 52 -0.80 2.56 2.98
CA GLU A 52 0.26 2.28 3.94
C GLU A 52 1.55 1.91 3.23
N GLN A 53 2.67 2.09 3.92
CA GLN A 53 3.97 1.62 3.44
C GLN A 53 4.83 1.14 4.59
N LEU A 54 5.35 -0.09 4.46
CA LEU A 54 6.36 -0.62 5.35
C LEU A 54 7.70 0.06 5.05
N LEU A 55 8.29 0.68 6.08
CA LEU A 55 9.60 1.32 6.01
C LEU A 55 10.72 0.32 6.33
N PRO A 56 12.00 0.66 6.09
CA PRO A 56 13.11 -0.09 6.65
C PRO A 56 12.99 -0.17 8.17
N ASP A 57 13.16 -1.39 8.70
CA ASP A 57 13.23 -1.63 10.14
C ASP A 57 14.48 -1.00 10.78
N ARG A 58 14.47 -0.89 12.09
CA ARG A 58 15.63 -0.54 12.89
C ARG A 58 15.67 -1.41 14.14
N TYR A 59 16.72 -1.29 14.93
CA TYR A 59 16.87 -2.00 16.19
C TYR A 59 16.93 -1.02 17.35
N GLU A 60 16.26 -1.37 18.43
CA GLU A 60 16.29 -0.67 19.69
C GLU A 60 16.55 -1.70 20.81
N LEU A 61 17.62 -1.55 21.59
CA LEU A 61 18.00 -2.49 22.66
C LEU A 61 17.98 -3.97 22.21
N ASP A 62 18.55 -4.24 21.04
CA ASP A 62 18.59 -5.57 20.40
C ASP A 62 17.24 -6.15 19.95
N GLN A 63 16.16 -5.38 20.06
CA GLN A 63 14.85 -5.74 19.51
C GLN A 63 14.61 -5.06 18.16
N ARG A 64 14.03 -5.80 17.20
CA ARG A 64 13.63 -5.23 15.92
C ARG A 64 12.42 -4.32 16.13
N VAL A 65 12.48 -3.14 15.53
CA VAL A 65 11.38 -2.18 15.48
C VAL A 65 10.82 -2.16 14.06
N ILE A 66 9.59 -2.57 13.91
CA ILE A 66 8.82 -2.48 12.67
C ILE A 66 8.32 -1.04 12.52
N ARG A 67 8.51 -0.48 11.35
CA ARG A 67 8.16 0.91 11.05
C ARG A 67 7.27 0.97 9.83
N PHE A 68 6.18 1.71 9.93
CA PHE A 68 5.32 1.92 8.77
C PHE A 68 4.65 3.28 8.80
N VAL A 69 4.31 3.77 7.61
CA VAL A 69 3.56 5.01 7.42
C VAL A 69 2.15 4.65 6.98
N SER A 70 1.16 5.29 7.60
CA SER A 70 -0.23 5.31 7.14
C SER A 70 -0.59 6.72 6.68
N ILE A 71 -1.30 6.84 5.57
CA ILE A 71 -1.87 8.10 5.10
C ILE A 71 -3.36 7.88 4.94
N GLU A 72 -4.15 8.72 5.62
CA GLU A 72 -5.60 8.65 5.67
C GLU A 72 -6.25 10.01 5.44
N GLN A 73 -7.50 10.03 5.00
CA GLN A 73 -8.29 11.24 4.97
C GLN A 73 -8.87 11.49 6.37
N ALA A 74 -8.35 12.49 7.07
CA ALA A 74 -8.81 12.86 8.42
C ALA A 74 -10.20 13.54 8.40
N ASN A 75 -10.47 14.35 7.36
CA ASN A 75 -11.77 14.97 7.06
C ASN A 75 -11.82 15.41 5.59
N LEU A 76 -12.90 16.05 5.15
CA LEU A 76 -13.13 16.42 3.75
C LEU A 76 -11.98 17.21 3.09
N ASN A 77 -11.20 17.96 3.89
CA ASN A 77 -10.13 18.83 3.40
C ASN A 77 -8.82 18.65 4.18
N ALA A 78 -8.63 17.51 4.85
CA ALA A 78 -7.42 17.25 5.59
C ALA A 78 -6.99 15.79 5.47
N TRP A 79 -5.71 15.61 5.30
CA TRP A 79 -5.05 14.31 5.25
C TRP A 79 -4.08 14.17 6.42
N ARG A 80 -4.12 13.01 7.06
CA ARG A 80 -3.24 12.67 8.17
C ARG A 80 -2.16 11.71 7.69
N VAL A 81 -0.91 12.03 8.02
CA VAL A 81 0.22 11.12 7.89
C VAL A 81 0.59 10.65 9.28
N ARG A 82 0.69 9.35 9.47
CA ARG A 82 1.06 8.74 10.75
C ARG A 82 2.29 7.86 10.56
N LEU A 83 3.29 8.04 11.41
CA LEU A 83 4.42 7.12 11.53
C LEU A 83 4.19 6.23 12.74
N CYS A 84 4.06 4.94 12.51
CA CYS A 84 3.99 3.92 13.55
C CYS A 84 5.35 3.24 13.69
N GLU A 85 5.79 3.07 14.93
CA GLU A 85 6.98 2.34 15.31
C GLU A 85 6.61 1.37 16.44
N VAL A 86 6.73 0.07 16.17
CA VAL A 86 6.30 -0.99 17.07
C VAL A 86 7.39 -2.05 17.21
N PHE A 87 7.48 -2.71 18.35
CA PHE A 87 8.37 -3.85 18.50
C PHE A 87 7.88 -5.03 17.66
N ASP A 88 8.81 -5.84 17.13
CA ASP A 88 8.48 -7.06 16.41
C ASP A 88 8.02 -8.14 17.41
N ASN A 89 6.73 -8.12 17.73
CA ASN A 89 6.08 -9.08 18.62
C ASN A 89 5.37 -10.20 17.85
N GLY A 90 5.60 -10.33 16.54
CA GLY A 90 4.95 -11.32 15.69
C GLY A 90 5.25 -12.76 16.05
N ALA A 91 4.33 -13.64 15.70
CA ALA A 91 4.45 -15.09 15.84
C ALA A 91 3.67 -15.79 14.72
N PRO A 92 3.92 -17.08 14.46
CA PRO A 92 3.08 -17.85 13.54
C PRO A 92 1.59 -17.73 13.90
N GLY A 93 0.78 -17.17 12.97
CA GLY A 93 -0.63 -16.88 13.22
C GLY A 93 -0.93 -15.56 13.92
N PHE A 94 0.08 -14.77 14.28
CA PHE A 94 -0.08 -13.43 14.84
C PHE A 94 0.83 -12.45 14.08
N ILE A 95 0.31 -11.90 12.98
CA ILE A 95 1.01 -10.98 12.08
C ILE A 95 0.42 -9.57 12.09
N ASP A 96 -0.51 -9.28 13.01
CA ASP A 96 -1.21 -8.01 13.09
C ASP A 96 -0.31 -6.92 13.68
N VAL A 97 0.38 -6.19 12.80
CA VAL A 97 1.33 -5.12 13.21
C VAL A 97 0.65 -3.98 13.97
N TYR A 98 -0.68 -3.86 13.89
CA TYR A 98 -1.41 -2.82 14.63
C TYR A 98 -1.60 -3.17 16.10
N GLU A 99 -1.50 -4.47 16.44
CA GLU A 99 -1.61 -4.98 17.80
C GLU A 99 -0.25 -5.14 18.49
N PHE A 100 0.86 -4.82 17.78
CA PHE A 100 2.18 -4.90 18.36
C PHE A 100 2.43 -3.79 19.36
N GLU A 101 3.31 -4.04 20.33
CA GLU A 101 3.66 -3.07 21.36
C GLU A 101 4.35 -1.84 20.75
N ALA A 102 3.81 -0.65 21.03
CA ALA A 102 4.37 0.59 20.55
C ALA A 102 5.76 0.85 21.17
N LEU A 103 6.68 1.33 20.34
CA LEU A 103 8.00 1.74 20.80
C LEU A 103 7.93 2.88 21.82
N ASP A 104 7.05 3.85 21.57
CA ASP A 104 6.77 4.97 22.47
C ASP A 104 5.40 4.79 23.13
N PRO A 105 5.37 4.43 24.45
CA PRO A 105 4.11 4.25 25.16
C PRO A 105 3.26 5.52 25.28
N ASP A 106 3.87 6.69 25.17
CA ASP A 106 3.15 7.98 25.22
C ASP A 106 2.46 8.28 23.87
N HIS A 107 2.90 7.61 22.79
CA HIS A 107 2.33 7.71 21.46
C HIS A 107 1.96 6.33 20.90
N PRO A 108 1.04 5.58 21.54
CA PRO A 108 0.75 4.18 21.19
C PRO A 108 0.18 4.01 19.77
N PHE A 109 -0.36 5.07 19.19
CA PHE A 109 -0.87 5.09 17.82
C PHE A 109 0.06 5.73 16.81
N GLY A 110 1.32 6.02 17.22
CA GLY A 110 2.32 6.67 16.39
C GLY A 110 2.28 8.19 16.42
N THR A 111 3.21 8.81 15.71
CA THR A 111 3.30 10.28 15.57
C THR A 111 2.52 10.74 14.35
N GLU A 112 1.74 11.80 14.49
CA GLU A 112 0.81 12.27 13.46
C GLU A 112 1.14 13.69 12.97
N TRP A 113 0.89 13.92 11.68
CA TRP A 113 0.93 15.23 11.01
C TRP A 113 -0.28 15.40 10.11
N THR A 114 -0.83 16.60 10.04
CA THR A 114 -2.02 16.90 9.23
C THR A 114 -1.67 17.88 8.13
N PHE A 115 -2.24 17.66 6.94
CA PHE A 115 -2.00 18.43 5.71
C PHE A 115 -3.34 18.82 5.08
N ASP A 116 -3.36 19.91 4.35
CA ASP A 116 -4.53 20.42 3.63
C ASP A 116 -4.66 19.84 2.20
N SER A 117 -3.73 19.00 1.79
CA SER A 117 -3.70 18.37 0.46
C SER A 117 -3.05 16.99 0.46
N VAL A 118 -3.50 16.13 -0.46
CA VAL A 118 -2.88 14.83 -0.73
C VAL A 118 -1.40 15.01 -1.11
N ASP A 119 -1.11 15.98 -1.98
CA ASP A 119 0.26 16.23 -2.44
C ASP A 119 1.18 16.69 -1.30
N GLY A 120 0.66 17.49 -0.36
CA GLY A 120 1.39 17.91 0.84
C GLY A 120 1.73 16.72 1.73
N ALA A 121 0.76 15.84 1.99
CA ALA A 121 0.92 14.63 2.77
C ALA A 121 1.94 13.68 2.13
N LEU A 122 1.81 13.39 0.84
CA LEU A 122 2.73 12.51 0.11
C LEU A 122 4.15 13.07 0.02
N ARG A 123 4.28 14.39 -0.19
CA ARG A 123 5.60 15.05 -0.18
C ARG A 123 6.28 14.94 1.17
N PHE A 124 5.56 15.20 2.26
CA PHE A 124 6.08 15.05 3.60
C PHE A 124 6.50 13.60 3.87
N ALA A 125 5.66 12.63 3.56
CA ALA A 125 5.95 11.21 3.73
C ALA A 125 7.24 10.81 2.99
N ARG A 126 7.42 11.29 1.74
CA ARG A 126 8.62 11.01 0.93
C ARG A 126 9.86 11.72 1.48
N ASP A 127 9.78 13.03 1.72
CA ASP A 127 10.96 13.86 1.98
C ASP A 127 11.45 13.73 3.44
N VAL A 128 10.52 13.53 4.39
CA VAL A 128 10.80 13.44 5.82
C VAL A 128 10.84 11.99 6.30
N LEU A 129 9.80 11.20 6.00
CA LEU A 129 9.69 9.82 6.49
C LEU A 129 10.35 8.79 5.56
N ARG A 130 10.83 9.24 4.39
CA ARG A 130 11.58 8.43 3.43
C ARG A 130 10.75 7.30 2.80
N THR A 131 9.47 7.54 2.58
CA THR A 131 8.67 6.60 1.78
C THR A 131 9.15 6.56 0.33
N SER A 132 8.88 5.46 -0.34
CA SER A 132 9.31 5.21 -1.72
C SER A 132 8.10 5.06 -2.64
N GLN A 133 8.20 5.61 -3.84
CA GLN A 133 7.20 5.41 -4.89
C GLN A 133 7.07 3.93 -5.24
N GLY A 134 5.85 3.49 -5.56
CA GLY A 134 5.57 2.11 -5.94
C GLY A 134 5.73 1.08 -4.80
N ARG A 135 5.72 1.54 -3.55
CA ARG A 135 5.79 0.68 -2.36
C ARG A 135 4.59 0.83 -1.42
N TYR A 136 3.67 1.70 -1.76
CA TYR A 136 2.41 1.82 -1.02
C TYR A 136 1.50 0.63 -1.29
N VAL A 137 0.77 0.22 -0.27
CA VAL A 137 -0.24 -0.83 -0.30
C VAL A 137 -1.57 -0.27 0.22
N ASN A 138 -2.67 -0.94 -0.07
CA ASN A 138 -3.94 -0.63 0.59
C ASN A 138 -3.86 -1.00 2.07
N GLN A 139 -4.62 -0.29 2.90
CA GLN A 139 -4.75 -0.58 4.33
C GLN A 139 -5.02 -2.07 4.58
N GLY A 140 -4.31 -2.62 5.55
CA GLY A 140 -4.38 -4.03 5.94
C GLY A 140 -3.42 -4.96 5.20
N LEU A 141 -2.95 -4.61 3.99
CA LEU A 141 -1.98 -5.44 3.26
C LEU A 141 -0.55 -5.32 3.80
N ILE A 142 -0.30 -4.38 4.69
CA ILE A 142 0.99 -4.22 5.34
C ILE A 142 1.37 -5.42 6.21
N GLN A 143 0.39 -6.12 6.76
CA GLN A 143 0.58 -7.34 7.55
C GLN A 143 1.15 -8.47 6.70
N ASP A 144 0.65 -8.64 5.48
CA ASP A 144 1.20 -9.59 4.52
C ASP A 144 2.62 -9.21 4.10
N GLU A 145 2.89 -7.91 3.89
CA GLU A 145 4.24 -7.44 3.57
C GLU A 145 5.21 -7.65 4.74
N TYR A 146 4.76 -7.40 5.98
CA TYR A 146 5.51 -7.70 7.19
C TYR A 146 5.91 -9.17 7.27
N LYS A 147 4.93 -10.07 7.13
CA LYS A 147 5.17 -11.51 7.13
C LYS A 147 6.18 -11.91 6.05
N ASP A 148 5.90 -11.56 4.80
CA ASP A 148 6.73 -11.96 3.66
C ASP A 148 8.17 -11.44 3.76
N ARG A 149 8.36 -10.28 4.39
CA ARG A 149 9.67 -9.63 4.50
C ARG A 149 10.51 -10.15 5.66
N TYR A 150 9.89 -10.37 6.81
CA TYR A 150 10.61 -10.67 8.04
C TYR A 150 10.44 -12.13 8.49
N HIS A 151 9.38 -12.79 8.09
CA HIS A 151 9.02 -14.14 8.53
C HIS A 151 8.43 -14.99 7.40
N PRO A 152 9.12 -15.12 6.27
CA PRO A 152 8.59 -15.84 5.10
C PRO A 152 8.33 -17.33 5.36
N GLU A 153 8.85 -17.87 6.46
CA GLU A 153 8.68 -19.27 6.87
C GLU A 153 7.37 -19.55 7.62
N TRP A 154 6.59 -18.52 7.99
CA TRP A 154 5.32 -18.66 8.73
C TRP A 154 4.14 -19.04 7.86
#